data_2a48464c4c83f8454b832c552e9bdc0c
#
_entry.id   2a48464c4c83f8454b832c552e9bdc0c
#
_cell.length_a   1.000
_cell.length_b   1.000
_cell.length_c   1.000
_cell.angle_alpha   90.00
_cell.angle_beta   90.00
_cell.angle_gamma   90.00
#
_symmetry.space_group_name_H-M   'P 1'
#
loop_
_entity.id
_entity.type
_entity.pdbx_description
1 polymer ?
#
loop_
_entity_poly.entity_id
_entity_poly.type
_entity_poly.pdbx_seq_one_letter_code
_entity_poly.pdbx_strand_id
1 'polypeptide(L)'
;MYSFLDEIIHKDSLVFDIGANVGAMTHTYLARGVRVIAVEPVPEFAAKLRKQCPGATVVQKAVTRLMEGENIDIHVSGTLSTVVPKTWWTGRFGHIKSNRIVSVDTTTIDGLIEEYGTPDYIKIDCEGYDHTIMLGLTVPVPALSFEYIQEQRNSAYLALGHLHSLGFRHFNLMVGGMHPRLPDYGSLSEIRTLLESFGDNGMWGDIVALQERG
;
A
#
# COMPACT_ATOMS: atom_id res chain seq x y z
N MET A 1 -14.07 -5.25 -10.78
CA MET A 1 -14.48 -3.98 -10.14
C MET A 1 -14.22 -4.18 -8.64
N TYR A 2 -13.51 -3.27 -7.98
CA TYR A 2 -13.12 -3.40 -6.57
C TYR A 2 -14.32 -3.10 -5.66
N SER A 3 -15.27 -4.04 -5.57
CA SER A 3 -16.56 -3.83 -4.86
C SER A 3 -16.39 -3.51 -3.37
N PHE A 4 -15.33 -4.04 -2.73
CA PHE A 4 -15.05 -3.75 -1.33
C PHE A 4 -14.76 -2.25 -1.07
N LEU A 5 -14.23 -1.53 -2.07
CA LEU A 5 -14.00 -0.09 -1.95
C LEU A 5 -15.31 0.69 -1.77
N ASP A 6 -16.40 0.22 -2.39
CA ASP A 6 -17.70 0.90 -2.33
C ASP A 6 -18.33 0.78 -0.91
N GLU A 7 -17.80 -0.11 -0.06
CA GLU A 7 -18.19 -0.25 1.34
C GLU A 7 -17.33 0.65 2.27
N ILE A 8 -16.12 1.02 1.82
CA ILE A 8 -15.13 1.71 2.63
C ILE A 8 -15.09 3.21 2.31
N ILE A 9 -15.13 3.57 1.02
CA ILE A 9 -15.00 4.95 0.57
C ILE A 9 -16.29 5.43 -0.09
N HIS A 10 -16.64 6.66 0.20
CA HIS A 10 -17.82 7.33 -0.31
C HIS A 10 -17.41 8.62 -1.02
N LYS A 11 -18.35 9.26 -1.70
CA LYS A 11 -18.11 10.59 -2.28
C LYS A 11 -17.54 11.52 -1.20
N ASP A 12 -16.53 12.29 -1.57
CA ASP A 12 -15.78 13.24 -0.72
C ASP A 12 -14.83 12.60 0.31
N SER A 13 -14.72 11.27 0.40
CA SER A 13 -13.70 10.59 1.20
C SER A 13 -12.29 11.03 0.78
N LEU A 14 -11.37 11.03 1.75
CA LEU A 14 -9.93 11.22 1.51
C LEU A 14 -9.23 9.87 1.38
N VAL A 15 -8.53 9.67 0.28
CA VAL A 15 -7.79 8.44 -0.02
C VAL A 15 -6.31 8.77 -0.22
N PHE A 16 -5.43 8.00 0.44
CA PHE A 16 -4.01 7.99 0.13
C PHE A 16 -3.68 6.77 -0.74
N ASP A 17 -3.10 7.01 -1.92
CA ASP A 17 -2.63 6.00 -2.86
C ASP A 17 -1.09 6.01 -2.85
N ILE A 18 -0.49 5.17 -1.99
CA ILE A 18 0.95 5.12 -1.74
C ILE A 18 1.58 4.06 -2.65
N GLY A 19 2.51 4.48 -3.50
CA GLY A 19 3.03 3.69 -4.62
C GLY A 19 2.13 3.81 -5.86
N ALA A 20 1.59 5.00 -6.10
CA ALA A 20 0.58 5.24 -7.14
C ALA A 20 1.06 4.95 -8.56
N ASN A 21 2.38 4.86 -8.78
CA ASN A 21 2.98 4.57 -10.09
C ASN A 21 2.43 5.53 -11.17
N VAL A 22 1.90 5.02 -12.27
CA VAL A 22 1.29 5.83 -13.34
C VAL A 22 -0.20 6.10 -13.14
N GLY A 23 -0.81 5.68 -12.00
CA GLY A 23 -2.13 6.12 -11.57
C GLY A 23 -3.29 5.17 -11.85
N ALA A 24 -3.05 3.88 -12.03
CA ALA A 24 -4.12 2.91 -12.28
C ALA A 24 -5.18 2.89 -11.15
N MET A 25 -4.72 2.80 -9.89
CA MET A 25 -5.63 2.84 -8.73
C MET A 25 -6.11 4.26 -8.46
N THR A 26 -5.25 5.28 -8.58
CA THR A 26 -5.63 6.70 -8.48
C THR A 26 -6.83 7.03 -9.37
N HIS A 27 -6.81 6.57 -10.63
CA HIS A 27 -7.94 6.76 -11.55
C HIS A 27 -9.23 6.08 -11.07
N THR A 28 -9.10 4.87 -10.51
CA THR A 28 -10.22 4.12 -9.93
C THR A 28 -10.85 4.85 -8.75
N TYR A 29 -10.05 5.50 -7.91
CA TYR A 29 -10.53 6.31 -6.78
C TYR A 29 -11.19 7.61 -7.27
N LEU A 30 -10.54 8.35 -8.16
CA LEU A 30 -11.11 9.59 -8.72
C LEU A 30 -12.46 9.39 -9.38
N ALA A 31 -12.67 8.23 -10.05
CA ALA A 31 -13.97 7.89 -10.66
C ALA A 31 -15.11 7.73 -9.64
N ARG A 32 -14.78 7.56 -8.33
CA ARG A 32 -15.75 7.52 -7.22
C ARG A 32 -16.04 8.89 -6.61
N GLY A 33 -15.41 9.94 -7.12
CA GLY A 33 -15.59 11.31 -6.61
C GLY A 33 -14.91 11.58 -5.27
N VAL A 34 -13.86 10.82 -4.94
CA VAL A 34 -13.08 10.99 -3.71
C VAL A 34 -11.90 11.94 -3.94
N ARG A 35 -11.41 12.56 -2.88
CA ARG A 35 -10.17 13.33 -2.87
C ARG A 35 -8.98 12.35 -2.76
N VAL A 36 -8.02 12.42 -3.68
CA VAL A 36 -6.88 11.50 -3.72
C VAL A 36 -5.55 12.24 -3.51
N ILE A 37 -4.77 11.76 -2.55
CA ILE A 37 -3.34 12.08 -2.40
C ILE A 37 -2.57 10.88 -2.95
N ALA A 38 -1.98 11.04 -4.12
CA ALA A 38 -1.25 10.00 -4.83
C ALA A 38 0.26 10.22 -4.62
N VAL A 39 0.92 9.24 -4.00
CA VAL A 39 2.33 9.33 -3.63
C VAL A 39 3.15 8.42 -4.55
N GLU A 40 4.05 9.02 -5.31
CA GLU A 40 4.93 8.31 -6.26
C GLU A 40 6.33 8.96 -6.28
N PRO A 41 7.36 8.27 -5.80
CA PRO A 41 8.69 8.84 -5.67
C PRO A 41 9.43 9.05 -7.00
N VAL A 42 9.21 8.19 -7.99
CA VAL A 42 9.99 8.19 -9.24
C VAL A 42 9.55 9.35 -10.14
N PRO A 43 10.44 10.29 -10.50
CA PRO A 43 10.05 11.54 -11.17
C PRO A 43 9.26 11.35 -12.47
N GLU A 44 9.65 10.39 -13.33
CA GLU A 44 8.93 10.16 -14.58
C GLU A 44 7.57 9.48 -14.38
N PHE A 45 7.40 8.67 -13.31
CA PHE A 45 6.09 8.09 -13.00
C PHE A 45 5.18 9.16 -12.39
N ALA A 46 5.69 9.97 -11.48
CA ALA A 46 4.97 11.11 -10.92
C ALA A 46 4.55 12.11 -12.01
N ALA A 47 5.39 12.36 -13.03
CA ALA A 47 5.03 13.22 -14.16
C ALA A 47 3.91 12.62 -15.01
N LYS A 48 3.94 11.31 -15.27
CA LYS A 48 2.86 10.60 -15.96
C LYS A 48 1.57 10.61 -15.14
N LEU A 49 1.67 10.35 -13.84
CA LEU A 49 0.56 10.37 -12.89
C LEU A 49 -0.16 11.72 -12.90
N ARG A 50 0.58 12.84 -12.80
CA ARG A 50 0.00 14.20 -12.90
C ARG A 50 -0.76 14.43 -14.21
N LYS A 51 -0.25 13.87 -15.31
CA LYS A 51 -0.88 13.99 -16.63
C LYS A 51 -2.14 13.12 -16.76
N GLN A 52 -2.10 11.90 -16.23
CA GLN A 52 -3.20 10.94 -16.36
C GLN A 52 -4.31 11.15 -15.35
N CYS A 53 -3.97 11.64 -14.15
CA CYS A 53 -4.87 11.85 -13.03
C CYS A 53 -4.85 13.31 -12.54
N PRO A 54 -5.27 14.30 -13.37
CA PRO A 54 -5.16 15.72 -13.02
C PRO A 54 -6.03 16.13 -11.82
N GLY A 55 -6.97 15.28 -11.39
CA GLY A 55 -7.77 15.49 -10.19
C GLY A 55 -7.11 15.07 -8.88
N ALA A 56 -5.96 14.39 -8.93
CA ALA A 56 -5.23 13.97 -7.74
C ALA A 56 -4.18 15.00 -7.32
N THR A 57 -3.93 15.12 -6.02
CA THR A 57 -2.73 15.78 -5.49
C THR A 57 -1.56 14.78 -5.56
N VAL A 58 -0.53 15.08 -6.34
CA VAL A 58 0.61 14.17 -6.52
C VAL A 58 1.80 14.62 -5.67
N VAL A 59 2.15 13.78 -4.69
CA VAL A 59 3.32 13.94 -3.80
C VAL A 59 4.47 13.12 -4.35
N GLN A 60 5.56 13.79 -4.76
CA GLN A 60 6.74 13.13 -5.33
C GLN A 60 7.79 12.87 -4.25
N LYS A 61 7.48 11.96 -3.32
CA LYS A 61 8.35 11.51 -2.23
C LYS A 61 8.23 10.00 -2.05
N ALA A 62 9.24 9.37 -1.45
CA ALA A 62 9.12 7.99 -0.96
C ALA A 62 8.48 8.01 0.43
N VAL A 63 7.56 7.09 0.69
CA VAL A 63 7.03 6.90 2.05
C VAL A 63 7.91 5.90 2.79
N THR A 64 8.34 6.27 4.00
CA THR A 64 9.16 5.43 4.89
C THR A 64 8.60 5.45 6.30
N ARG A 65 9.21 4.69 7.20
CA ARG A 65 8.81 4.72 8.63
C ARG A 65 9.55 5.79 9.45
N LEU A 66 10.66 6.30 8.94
CA LEU A 66 11.56 7.19 9.68
C LEU A 66 11.90 8.41 8.83
N MET A 67 11.76 9.56 9.47
CA MET A 67 12.31 10.87 9.13
C MET A 67 11.93 11.47 7.77
N GLU A 68 11.22 12.58 7.85
CA GLU A 68 11.11 13.53 6.75
C GLU A 68 12.47 14.20 6.47
N GLY A 69 12.77 14.41 5.20
CA GLY A 69 13.92 15.21 4.76
C GLY A 69 15.23 14.43 4.55
N GLU A 70 15.24 13.11 4.71
CA GLU A 70 16.35 12.26 4.24
C GLU A 70 16.06 11.73 2.84
N ASN A 71 17.11 11.50 2.05
CA ASN A 71 16.99 10.87 0.75
C ASN A 71 17.13 9.36 0.88
N ILE A 72 16.34 8.64 0.07
CA ILE A 72 16.42 7.20 -0.07
C ILE A 72 16.63 6.81 -1.52
N ASP A 73 17.37 5.74 -1.75
CA ASP A 73 17.63 5.22 -3.08
C ASP A 73 16.53 4.24 -3.52
N ILE A 74 15.87 4.56 -4.63
CA ILE A 74 14.86 3.73 -5.28
C ILE A 74 15.50 2.96 -6.43
N HIS A 75 15.37 1.64 -6.41
CA HIS A 75 15.75 0.76 -7.52
C HIS A 75 14.61 0.69 -8.53
N VAL A 76 14.83 1.22 -9.73
CA VAL A 76 13.82 1.25 -10.80
C VAL A 76 14.07 0.12 -11.79
N SER A 77 13.04 -0.66 -12.13
CA SER A 77 13.07 -1.73 -13.13
C SER A 77 11.74 -1.75 -13.93
N GLY A 78 11.74 -1.08 -15.08
CA GLY A 78 10.52 -0.92 -15.87
C GLY A 78 9.44 -0.15 -15.12
N THR A 79 8.30 -0.79 -14.85
CA THR A 79 7.21 -0.25 -14.03
C THR A 79 7.34 -0.61 -12.55
N LEU A 80 8.27 -1.50 -12.18
CA LEU A 80 8.53 -1.86 -10.80
C LEU A 80 9.57 -0.92 -10.20
N SER A 81 9.27 -0.37 -9.04
CA SER A 81 10.22 0.48 -8.31
C SER A 81 10.13 0.18 -6.82
N THR A 82 11.26 -0.07 -6.18
CA THR A 82 11.32 -0.44 -4.78
C THR A 82 12.58 0.08 -4.10
N VAL A 83 12.49 0.33 -2.82
CA VAL A 83 13.64 0.61 -1.93
C VAL A 83 14.35 -0.66 -1.49
N VAL A 84 13.75 -1.82 -1.70
CA VAL A 84 14.31 -3.10 -1.26
C VAL A 84 15.56 -3.45 -2.08
N PRO A 85 16.73 -3.69 -1.45
CA PRO A 85 17.92 -4.10 -2.17
C PRO A 85 17.70 -5.37 -2.97
N LYS A 86 18.32 -5.47 -4.14
CA LYS A 86 18.24 -6.66 -5.03
C LYS A 86 18.53 -7.99 -4.35
N THR A 87 19.34 -7.99 -3.30
CA THR A 87 19.70 -9.19 -2.54
C THR A 87 18.51 -9.82 -1.83
N TRP A 88 17.41 -9.08 -1.66
CA TRP A 88 16.18 -9.55 -1.03
C TRP A 88 15.15 -10.08 -2.03
N TRP A 89 15.40 -9.87 -3.34
CA TRP A 89 14.55 -10.38 -4.39
C TRP A 89 14.87 -11.85 -4.66
N THR A 90 14.11 -12.73 -4.06
CA THR A 90 14.23 -14.18 -4.19
C THR A 90 13.05 -14.78 -4.93
N GLY A 91 13.09 -16.06 -5.22
CA GLY A 91 12.00 -16.77 -5.90
C GLY A 91 11.70 -16.20 -7.28
N ARG A 92 10.42 -15.97 -7.58
CA ARG A 92 9.95 -15.46 -8.89
C ARG A 92 10.44 -14.06 -9.25
N PHE A 93 10.92 -13.29 -8.29
CA PHE A 93 11.42 -11.93 -8.49
C PHE A 93 12.94 -11.85 -8.69
N GLY A 94 13.67 -12.94 -8.45
CA GLY A 94 15.15 -12.96 -8.55
C GLY A 94 15.72 -12.62 -9.92
N HIS A 95 14.92 -12.66 -10.99
CA HIS A 95 15.30 -12.29 -12.35
C HIS A 95 15.16 -10.80 -12.66
N ILE A 96 14.48 -10.02 -11.81
CA ILE A 96 14.24 -8.59 -12.03
C ILE A 96 15.55 -7.83 -11.83
N LYS A 97 15.97 -7.11 -12.87
CA LYS A 97 17.18 -6.28 -12.84
C LYS A 97 16.79 -4.81 -12.73
N SER A 98 17.29 -4.11 -11.71
CA SER A 98 17.18 -2.66 -11.69
C SER A 98 17.97 -2.06 -12.83
N ASN A 99 17.34 -1.16 -13.58
CA ASN A 99 17.99 -0.47 -14.70
C ASN A 99 18.75 0.78 -14.21
N ARG A 100 18.32 1.34 -13.08
CA ARG A 100 18.92 2.54 -12.49
C ARG A 100 18.50 2.71 -11.02
N ILE A 101 19.20 3.59 -10.33
CA ILE A 101 18.88 4.04 -8.98
C ILE A 101 18.51 5.53 -9.06
N VAL A 102 17.49 5.95 -8.31
CA VAL A 102 17.06 7.34 -8.20
C VAL A 102 17.02 7.68 -6.72
N SER A 103 17.74 8.72 -6.32
CA SER A 103 17.67 9.26 -4.96
C SER A 103 16.50 10.23 -4.86
N VAL A 104 15.64 10.07 -3.87
CA VAL A 104 14.39 10.81 -3.72
C VAL A 104 14.16 11.22 -2.27
N ASP A 105 13.47 12.34 -2.06
CA ASP A 105 13.05 12.80 -0.75
C ASP A 105 12.06 11.83 -0.10
N THR A 106 12.02 11.83 1.23
CA THR A 106 11.13 10.96 2.00
C THR A 106 10.03 11.73 2.72
N THR A 107 8.98 11.00 3.08
CA THR A 107 7.92 11.38 4.02
C THR A 107 7.46 10.14 4.79
N THR A 108 6.57 10.31 5.77
CA THR A 108 5.93 9.23 6.51
C THR A 108 4.42 9.23 6.27
N ILE A 109 3.71 8.17 6.64
CA ILE A 109 2.23 8.19 6.60
C ILE A 109 1.71 9.29 7.55
N ASP A 110 2.30 9.40 8.74
CA ASP A 110 1.91 10.42 9.72
C ASP A 110 2.17 11.83 9.20
N GLY A 111 3.27 12.08 8.50
CA GLY A 111 3.54 13.35 7.84
C GLY A 111 2.52 13.69 6.74
N LEU A 112 2.06 12.68 5.98
CA LEU A 112 0.97 12.89 5.03
C LEU A 112 -0.35 13.19 5.73
N ILE A 113 -0.63 12.55 6.87
CA ILE A 113 -1.83 12.83 7.68
C ILE A 113 -1.79 14.25 8.25
N GLU A 114 -0.63 14.71 8.71
CA GLU A 114 -0.44 16.08 9.21
C GLU A 114 -0.69 17.12 8.11
N GLU A 115 -0.19 16.87 6.90
CA GLU A 115 -0.30 17.81 5.78
C GLU A 115 -1.68 17.82 5.11
N TYR A 116 -2.33 16.64 4.95
CA TYR A 116 -3.55 16.50 4.13
C TYR A 116 -4.80 16.13 4.92
N GLY A 117 -4.68 15.76 6.19
CA GLY A 117 -5.76 15.25 7.05
C GLY A 117 -5.80 13.73 7.12
N THR A 118 -6.57 13.21 8.08
CA THR A 118 -6.73 11.76 8.27
C THR A 118 -7.51 11.15 7.10
N PRO A 119 -6.96 10.17 6.36
CA PRO A 119 -7.66 9.53 5.26
C PRO A 119 -8.72 8.55 5.76
N ASP A 120 -9.77 8.36 4.97
CA ASP A 120 -10.75 7.28 5.16
C ASP A 120 -10.18 5.93 4.73
N TYR A 121 -9.25 5.95 3.77
CA TYR A 121 -8.60 4.75 3.27
C TYR A 121 -7.17 5.02 2.78
N ILE A 122 -6.27 4.07 3.06
CA ILE A 122 -4.90 4.08 2.54
C ILE A 122 -4.67 2.79 1.73
N LYS A 123 -4.23 2.92 0.47
CA LYS A 123 -3.62 1.84 -0.29
C LYS A 123 -2.10 1.95 -0.18
N ILE A 124 -1.43 0.86 0.17
CA ILE A 124 0.04 0.77 0.14
C ILE A 124 0.41 -0.33 -0.85
N ASP A 125 1.25 0.02 -1.84
CA ASP A 125 1.71 -0.88 -2.89
C ASP A 125 3.11 -0.45 -3.34
N CYS A 126 4.11 -0.84 -2.54
CA CYS A 126 5.50 -0.38 -2.68
C CYS A 126 6.47 -1.54 -2.92
N GLU A 127 5.98 -2.58 -3.62
CA GLU A 127 6.80 -3.69 -4.13
C GLU A 127 7.69 -4.31 -3.04
N GLY A 128 7.05 -4.66 -1.92
CA GLY A 128 7.68 -5.37 -0.80
C GLY A 128 8.27 -4.48 0.29
N TYR A 129 8.09 -3.16 0.24
CA TYR A 129 8.48 -2.25 1.32
C TYR A 129 7.31 -1.89 2.24
N ASP A 130 6.12 -2.39 1.95
CA ASP A 130 4.83 -2.05 2.55
C ASP A 130 4.82 -2.16 4.08
N HIS A 131 5.35 -3.25 4.64
CA HIS A 131 5.39 -3.45 6.09
C HIS A 131 6.25 -2.39 6.79
N THR A 132 7.36 -1.96 6.16
CA THR A 132 8.22 -0.92 6.71
C THR A 132 7.51 0.44 6.70
N ILE A 133 6.78 0.74 5.63
CA ILE A 133 5.94 1.94 5.53
C ILE A 133 4.88 1.95 6.61
N MET A 134 4.18 0.82 6.83
CA MET A 134 3.15 0.72 7.86
C MET A 134 3.65 0.96 9.28
N LEU A 135 4.90 0.61 9.59
CA LEU A 135 5.51 0.94 10.89
C LEU A 135 5.66 2.45 11.12
N GLY A 136 5.52 3.27 10.08
CA GLY A 136 5.46 4.73 10.15
C GLY A 136 4.05 5.30 10.35
N LEU A 137 3.03 4.45 10.45
CA LEU A 137 1.67 4.82 10.86
C LEU A 137 1.56 4.65 12.38
N THR A 138 1.40 5.74 13.12
CA THR A 138 1.28 5.69 14.60
C THR A 138 -0.12 6.06 15.10
N VAL A 139 -0.95 6.59 14.22
CA VAL A 139 -2.34 6.94 14.51
C VAL A 139 -3.30 6.02 13.77
N PRO A 140 -4.46 5.67 14.36
CA PRO A 140 -5.43 4.84 13.68
C PRO A 140 -6.09 5.56 12.51
N VAL A 141 -6.35 4.82 11.41
CA VAL A 141 -7.17 5.25 10.27
C VAL A 141 -8.30 4.24 10.06
N PRO A 142 -9.45 4.62 9.49
CA PRO A 142 -10.61 3.73 9.37
C PRO A 142 -10.32 2.45 8.61
N ALA A 143 -9.57 2.54 7.50
CA ALA A 143 -9.28 1.40 6.65
C ALA A 143 -7.94 1.57 5.90
N LEU A 144 -7.28 0.45 5.63
CA LEU A 144 -6.14 0.41 4.71
C LEU A 144 -6.05 -0.94 4.00
N SER A 145 -5.28 -0.97 2.90
CA SER A 145 -4.81 -2.21 2.30
C SER A 145 -3.33 -2.13 1.95
N PHE A 146 -2.71 -3.30 1.90
CA PHE A 146 -1.31 -3.45 1.50
C PHE A 146 -1.11 -4.74 0.71
N GLU A 147 -0.09 -4.77 -0.14
CA GLU A 147 0.21 -5.95 -0.93
C GLU A 147 0.69 -7.10 -0.06
N TYR A 148 0.14 -8.29 -0.30
CA TYR A 148 0.59 -9.56 0.23
C TYR A 148 1.21 -10.40 -0.88
N ILE A 149 2.45 -10.78 -0.67
CA ILE A 149 3.16 -11.73 -1.52
C ILE A 149 3.64 -12.86 -0.60
N GLN A 150 3.38 -14.10 -0.97
CA GLN A 150 3.68 -15.25 -0.14
C GLN A 150 5.16 -15.37 0.25
N GLU A 151 6.06 -14.99 -0.66
CA GLU A 151 7.51 -14.97 -0.41
C GLU A 151 7.90 -13.99 0.72
N GLN A 152 7.02 -13.03 1.02
CA GLN A 152 7.19 -12.04 2.08
C GLN A 152 6.21 -12.23 3.26
N ARG A 153 5.70 -13.43 3.46
CA ARG A 153 4.69 -13.76 4.49
C ARG A 153 5.08 -13.27 5.90
N ASN A 154 6.35 -13.36 6.27
CA ASN A 154 6.81 -12.87 7.57
C ASN A 154 6.64 -11.34 7.72
N SER A 155 6.88 -10.58 6.65
CA SER A 155 6.64 -9.13 6.61
C SER A 155 5.15 -8.82 6.79
N ALA A 156 4.27 -9.58 6.14
CA ALA A 156 2.83 -9.45 6.33
C ALA A 156 2.39 -9.74 7.78
N TYR A 157 2.98 -10.73 8.44
CA TYR A 157 2.68 -11.01 9.85
C TYR A 157 3.11 -9.88 10.79
N LEU A 158 4.25 -9.24 10.52
CA LEU A 158 4.69 -8.05 11.28
C LEU A 158 3.73 -6.88 11.06
N ALA A 159 3.33 -6.64 9.81
CA ALA A 159 2.35 -5.62 9.46
C ALA A 159 1.01 -5.84 10.16
N LEU A 160 0.46 -7.05 10.09
CA LEU A 160 -0.80 -7.41 10.76
C LEU A 160 -0.73 -7.24 12.27
N GLY A 161 0.40 -7.59 12.90
CA GLY A 161 0.62 -7.39 14.33
C GLY A 161 0.64 -5.90 14.70
N HIS A 162 1.30 -5.07 13.91
CA HIS A 162 1.33 -3.62 14.09
C HIS A 162 -0.07 -3.00 13.93
N LEU A 163 -0.79 -3.32 12.86
CA LEU A 163 -2.16 -2.86 12.63
C LEU A 163 -3.11 -3.25 13.77
N HIS A 164 -2.99 -4.49 14.25
CA HIS A 164 -3.78 -4.93 15.40
C HIS A 164 -3.48 -4.10 16.66
N SER A 165 -2.22 -3.70 16.89
CA SER A 165 -1.85 -2.81 18.01
C SER A 165 -2.43 -1.40 17.87
N LEU A 166 -2.69 -0.94 16.64
CA LEU A 166 -3.35 0.34 16.32
C LEU A 166 -4.89 0.27 16.36
N GLY A 167 -5.48 -0.89 16.69
CA GLY A 167 -6.93 -1.03 16.80
C GLY A 167 -7.65 -1.63 15.60
N PHE A 168 -6.93 -2.08 14.56
CA PHE A 168 -7.56 -2.82 13.47
C PHE A 168 -8.02 -4.20 13.96
N ARG A 169 -9.25 -4.59 13.62
CA ARG A 169 -9.87 -5.82 14.12
C ARG A 169 -10.39 -6.73 13.01
N HIS A 170 -10.64 -6.21 11.83
CA HIS A 170 -11.28 -6.88 10.73
C HIS A 170 -10.34 -6.96 9.54
N PHE A 171 -10.06 -8.19 9.06
CA PHE A 171 -9.08 -8.45 8.00
C PHE A 171 -9.66 -9.36 6.93
N ASN A 172 -9.30 -9.13 5.66
CA ASN A 172 -9.56 -10.06 4.57
C ASN A 172 -8.40 -10.02 3.56
N LEU A 173 -8.26 -11.06 2.74
CA LEU A 173 -7.35 -11.09 1.60
C LEU A 173 -8.15 -10.98 0.31
N MET A 174 -7.87 -9.97 -0.50
CA MET A 174 -8.46 -9.74 -1.81
C MET A 174 -7.51 -10.26 -2.90
N VAL A 175 -7.76 -11.44 -3.43
CA VAL A 175 -6.93 -12.02 -4.50
C VAL A 175 -7.26 -11.33 -5.82
N GLY A 176 -6.19 -10.89 -6.53
CA GLY A 176 -6.34 -10.07 -7.74
C GLY A 176 -7.06 -8.74 -7.49
N GLY A 177 -7.02 -8.24 -6.24
CA GLY A 177 -7.67 -7.00 -5.83
C GLY A 177 -9.20 -7.01 -5.81
N MET A 178 -9.85 -8.16 -6.09
CA MET A 178 -11.30 -8.22 -6.32
C MET A 178 -12.02 -9.36 -5.59
N HIS A 179 -11.32 -10.44 -5.27
CA HIS A 179 -11.96 -11.66 -4.77
C HIS A 179 -11.61 -11.89 -3.30
N PRO A 180 -12.55 -11.66 -2.36
CA PRO A 180 -12.31 -11.93 -0.94
C PRO A 180 -12.10 -13.44 -0.72
N ARG A 181 -11.19 -13.77 0.20
CA ARG A 181 -10.90 -15.15 0.58
C ARG A 181 -11.65 -15.61 1.81
N LEU A 182 -12.04 -14.69 2.68
CA LEU A 182 -12.99 -14.97 3.75
C LEU A 182 -14.38 -14.51 3.30
N PRO A 183 -15.45 -15.21 3.71
CA PRO A 183 -16.83 -14.82 3.37
C PRO A 183 -17.20 -13.45 3.92
N ASP A 184 -16.58 -13.07 5.04
CA ASP A 184 -16.66 -11.79 5.70
C ASP A 184 -15.27 -11.40 6.20
N TYR A 185 -15.12 -10.24 6.81
CA TYR A 185 -13.87 -9.86 7.45
C TYR A 185 -13.63 -10.67 8.72
N GLY A 186 -12.48 -11.32 8.82
CA GLY A 186 -12.08 -12.13 9.95
C GLY A 186 -11.18 -11.39 10.94
N SER A 187 -10.98 -12.00 12.10
CA SER A 187 -10.03 -11.59 13.13
C SER A 187 -8.57 -11.74 12.67
N LEU A 188 -7.64 -11.21 13.46
CA LEU A 188 -6.20 -11.41 13.25
C LEU A 188 -5.81 -12.90 13.19
N SER A 189 -6.42 -13.73 14.02
CA SER A 189 -6.14 -15.18 14.02
C SER A 189 -6.66 -15.86 12.75
N GLU A 190 -7.84 -15.49 12.27
CA GLU A 190 -8.43 -16.08 11.06
C GLU A 190 -7.65 -15.70 9.80
N ILE A 191 -7.26 -14.43 9.65
CA ILE A 191 -6.43 -14.04 8.50
C ILE A 191 -5.07 -14.75 8.53
N ARG A 192 -4.41 -14.89 9.69
CA ARG A 192 -3.15 -15.61 9.80
C ARG A 192 -3.30 -17.08 9.44
N THR A 193 -4.33 -17.77 9.93
CA THR A 193 -4.65 -19.15 9.56
C THR A 193 -4.89 -19.28 8.06
N LEU A 194 -5.61 -18.35 7.45
CA LEU A 194 -5.81 -18.30 6.00
C LEU A 194 -4.47 -18.22 5.26
N LEU A 195 -3.59 -17.28 5.64
CA LEU A 195 -2.30 -17.10 4.99
C LEU A 195 -1.38 -18.33 5.15
N GLU A 196 -1.44 -19.01 6.30
CA GLU A 196 -0.72 -20.27 6.54
C GLU A 196 -1.23 -21.41 5.66
N SER A 197 -2.56 -21.46 5.39
CA SER A 197 -3.18 -22.53 4.61
C SER A 197 -2.73 -22.57 3.14
N PHE A 198 -2.16 -21.50 2.62
CA PHE A 198 -1.69 -21.46 1.22
C PHE A 198 -0.39 -22.23 0.98
N GLY A 199 0.34 -22.62 2.03
CA GLY A 199 1.64 -23.30 1.87
C GLY A 199 2.58 -22.47 0.98
N ASP A 200 3.22 -23.07 -0.03
CA ASP A 200 4.17 -22.43 -0.95
C ASP A 200 3.63 -22.39 -2.40
N ASN A 201 2.39 -21.98 -2.58
CA ASN A 201 1.71 -21.96 -3.87
C ASN A 201 1.81 -20.61 -4.65
N GLY A 202 2.59 -19.66 -4.16
CA GLY A 202 2.78 -18.35 -4.81
C GLY A 202 1.57 -17.42 -4.73
N MET A 203 0.74 -17.56 -3.69
CA MET A 203 -0.42 -16.69 -3.48
C MET A 203 0.00 -15.21 -3.34
N TRP A 204 -0.78 -14.33 -3.95
CA TRP A 204 -0.63 -12.89 -3.85
C TRP A 204 -1.99 -12.19 -3.86
N GLY A 205 -2.04 -10.96 -3.37
CA GLY A 205 -3.24 -10.15 -3.31
C GLY A 205 -3.07 -8.95 -2.38
N ASP A 206 -4.16 -8.29 -2.04
CA ASP A 206 -4.18 -7.19 -1.08
C ASP A 206 -4.80 -7.65 0.24
N ILE A 207 -4.10 -7.48 1.35
CA ILE A 207 -4.72 -7.60 2.67
C ILE A 207 -5.42 -6.28 2.96
N VAL A 208 -6.73 -6.34 3.20
CA VAL A 208 -7.55 -5.22 3.65
C VAL A 208 -7.73 -5.33 5.15
N ALA A 209 -7.51 -4.22 5.85
CA ALA A 209 -7.67 -4.11 7.29
C ALA A 209 -8.61 -2.94 7.62
N LEU A 210 -9.58 -3.19 8.50
CA LEU A 210 -10.54 -2.22 8.98
C LEU A 210 -10.44 -2.09 10.50
N GLN A 211 -10.67 -0.88 11.00
CA GLN A 211 -10.96 -0.66 12.42
C GLN A 211 -12.31 -1.24 12.80
N GLU A 212 -12.62 -1.28 14.09
CA GLU A 212 -13.98 -1.60 14.53
C GLU A 212 -14.97 -0.66 13.85
N ARG A 213 -15.98 -1.26 13.23
CA ARG A 213 -17.14 -0.51 12.76
C ARG A 213 -17.89 -0.07 14.03
N GLY A 214 -17.92 1.23 14.29
CA GLY A 214 -18.73 1.82 15.36
C GLY A 214 -20.22 1.59 15.13
#